data_508bc74936d4a5aa75fca50a80ab178e
#
_entry.id   508bc74936d4a5aa75fca50a80ab178e
#
_cell.length_a   1.000
_cell.length_b   1.000
_cell.length_c   1.000
_cell.angle_alpha   90.00
_cell.angle_beta   90.00
_cell.angle_gamma   90.00
#
_symmetry.space_group_name_H-M   'P 1'
#
loop_
_entity.id
_entity.type
_entity.pdbx_description
1 polymer ?
#
loop_
_entity_poly.entity_id
_entity_poly.type
_entity_poly.pdbx_seq_one_letter_code
_entity_poly.pdbx_strand_id
1 'polypeptide(L)'
;LAYLMCILGEFKKSTIVMDPFAGYGAIPKQINKNFQFKQLYVSDINPEHIKLLKILFENKHNVNVTLRNALNMQDIKDNMIDLIITDPPWGYYEKIDNIEHFYIDMFKEFCRVIKKNGKLVILSARKDELELVLSKQKYIISEKIDTLINGKKASIYVIDM
;
A
#
# COMPACT_ATOMS: atom_id res chain seq x y z
N LEU A 1 -11.65 -7.58 -4.43
CA LEU A 1 -11.18 -6.25 -4.06
C LEU A 1 -9.69 -6.06 -4.38
N ALA A 2 -8.77 -6.87 -3.80
CA ALA A 2 -7.32 -6.75 -4.05
C ALA A 2 -6.96 -6.76 -5.56
N TYR A 3 -7.63 -7.58 -6.37
CA TYR A 3 -7.42 -7.59 -7.82
C TYR A 3 -7.85 -6.27 -8.48
N LEU A 4 -8.97 -5.68 -8.06
CA LEU A 4 -9.42 -4.37 -8.55
C LEU A 4 -8.39 -3.27 -8.22
N MET A 5 -7.87 -3.25 -6.99
CA MET A 5 -6.81 -2.32 -6.61
C MET A 5 -5.56 -2.47 -7.51
N CYS A 6 -5.21 -3.71 -7.85
CA CYS A 6 -4.08 -3.96 -8.76
C CYS A 6 -4.34 -3.45 -10.19
N ILE A 7 -5.57 -3.59 -10.72
CA ILE A 7 -5.91 -3.04 -12.04
C ILE A 7 -5.68 -1.53 -12.09
N LEU A 8 -6.07 -0.81 -11.05
CA LEU A 8 -5.89 0.64 -10.94
C LEU A 8 -4.42 1.09 -10.86
N GLY A 9 -3.51 0.17 -10.54
CA GLY A 9 -2.07 0.45 -10.45
C GLY A 9 -1.35 0.63 -11.78
N GLU A 10 -1.93 0.22 -12.91
CA GLU A 10 -1.35 0.39 -14.27
C GLU A 10 0.07 -0.17 -14.42
N PHE A 11 0.24 -1.46 -14.21
CA PHE A 11 1.54 -2.13 -14.23
C PHE A 11 2.24 -2.12 -15.58
N LYS A 12 3.58 -1.96 -15.55
CA LYS A 12 4.51 -2.18 -16.66
C LYS A 12 5.57 -3.20 -16.24
N LYS A 13 6.25 -3.85 -17.18
CA LYS A 13 7.36 -4.79 -16.88
C LYS A 13 8.48 -4.16 -16.03
N SER A 14 8.66 -2.84 -16.14
CA SER A 14 9.67 -2.07 -15.40
C SER A 14 9.21 -1.61 -14.01
N THR A 15 7.93 -1.80 -13.65
CA THR A 15 7.35 -1.28 -12.40
C THR A 15 7.99 -1.91 -11.18
N ILE A 16 8.48 -1.08 -10.29
CA ILE A 16 8.85 -1.44 -8.92
C ILE A 16 7.64 -1.13 -8.04
N VAL A 17 7.02 -2.17 -7.51
CA VAL A 17 5.79 -2.06 -6.74
C VAL A 17 6.02 -2.43 -5.27
N MET A 18 5.25 -1.84 -4.36
CA MET A 18 5.33 -2.10 -2.93
C MET A 18 3.94 -2.23 -2.30
N ASP A 19 3.81 -3.20 -1.38
CA ASP A 19 2.74 -3.26 -0.40
C ASP A 19 3.35 -3.24 1.01
N PRO A 20 3.31 -2.09 1.72
CA PRO A 20 3.92 -1.94 3.04
C PRO A 20 3.04 -2.41 4.20
N PHE A 21 1.77 -2.77 3.96
CA PHE A 21 0.84 -3.34 4.94
C PHE A 21 0.24 -4.65 4.41
N ALA A 22 1.12 -5.59 4.04
CA ALA A 22 0.75 -6.76 3.24
C ALA A 22 -0.16 -7.76 3.97
N GLY A 23 -0.19 -7.78 5.29
CA GLY A 23 -0.98 -8.71 6.08
C GLY A 23 -0.75 -10.17 5.64
N TYR A 24 -1.82 -10.86 5.32
CA TYR A 24 -1.79 -12.23 4.80
C TYR A 24 -1.50 -12.33 3.28
N GLY A 25 -1.12 -11.23 2.64
CA GLY A 25 -0.67 -11.20 1.25
C GLY A 25 -1.80 -11.16 0.21
N ALA A 26 -2.96 -10.62 0.52
CA ALA A 26 -4.07 -10.54 -0.42
C ALA A 26 -3.70 -9.76 -1.70
N ILE A 27 -3.11 -8.59 -1.55
CA ILE A 27 -2.65 -7.74 -2.66
C ILE A 27 -1.41 -8.34 -3.34
N PRO A 28 -0.31 -8.68 -2.63
CA PRO A 28 0.88 -9.26 -3.23
C PRO A 28 0.63 -10.55 -4.03
N LYS A 29 -0.30 -11.40 -3.59
CA LYS A 29 -0.73 -12.59 -4.34
C LYS A 29 -1.33 -12.23 -5.69
N GLN A 30 -2.20 -11.21 -5.75
CA GLN A 30 -2.81 -10.76 -7.00
C GLN A 30 -1.78 -10.14 -7.93
N ILE A 31 -0.87 -9.33 -7.41
CA ILE A 31 0.23 -8.75 -8.20
C ILE A 31 1.06 -9.86 -8.82
N ASN A 32 1.58 -10.79 -8.01
CA ASN A 32 2.47 -11.85 -8.48
C ASN A 32 1.79 -12.82 -9.48
N LYS A 33 0.48 -13.04 -9.34
CA LYS A 33 -0.27 -13.96 -10.21
C LYS A 33 -0.64 -13.37 -11.56
N ASN A 34 -0.99 -12.08 -11.61
CA ASN A 34 -1.75 -11.52 -12.74
C ASN A 34 -1.02 -10.39 -13.47
N PHE A 35 0.08 -9.84 -12.93
CA PHE A 35 0.72 -8.65 -13.49
C PHE A 35 2.21 -8.89 -13.75
N GLN A 36 2.76 -8.14 -14.71
CA GLN A 36 4.20 -8.10 -14.96
C GLN A 36 4.80 -6.90 -14.22
N PHE A 37 5.88 -7.13 -13.49
CA PHE A 37 6.59 -6.12 -12.70
C PHE A 37 8.08 -6.45 -12.65
N LYS A 38 8.91 -5.46 -12.33
CA LYS A 38 10.36 -5.62 -12.17
C LYS A 38 10.69 -6.20 -10.80
N GLN A 39 10.13 -5.61 -9.75
CA GLN A 39 10.39 -5.97 -8.36
C GLN A 39 9.14 -5.70 -7.51
N LEU A 40 8.81 -6.61 -6.59
CA LEU A 40 7.75 -6.45 -5.62
C LEU A 40 8.35 -6.43 -4.21
N TYR A 41 8.14 -5.34 -3.48
CA TYR A 41 8.46 -5.22 -2.06
C TYR A 41 7.20 -5.50 -1.24
N VAL A 42 7.28 -6.49 -0.36
CA VAL A 42 6.19 -6.93 0.50
C VAL A 42 6.64 -6.78 1.93
N SER A 43 5.92 -6.02 2.73
CA SER A 43 6.30 -5.87 4.14
C SER A 43 5.09 -5.74 5.05
N ASP A 44 5.32 -6.06 6.31
CA ASP A 44 4.38 -5.93 7.40
C ASP A 44 5.16 -5.72 8.70
N ILE A 45 4.55 -5.11 9.70
CA ILE A 45 5.13 -4.94 11.03
C ILE A 45 4.98 -6.21 11.88
N ASN A 46 4.05 -7.10 11.52
CA ASN A 46 3.78 -8.34 12.23
C ASN A 46 4.70 -9.47 11.76
N PRO A 47 5.57 -10.03 12.63
CA PRO A 47 6.49 -11.11 12.25
C PRO A 47 5.78 -12.40 11.82
N GLU A 48 4.58 -12.69 12.30
CA GLU A 48 3.82 -13.88 11.90
C GLU A 48 3.33 -13.75 10.45
N HIS A 49 2.88 -12.55 10.01
CA HIS A 49 2.57 -12.28 8.61
C HIS A 49 3.81 -12.51 7.73
N ILE A 50 4.97 -12.03 8.16
CA ILE A 50 6.21 -12.17 7.41
C ILE A 50 6.64 -13.64 7.25
N LYS A 51 6.47 -14.48 8.28
CA LYS A 51 6.73 -15.92 8.15
C LYS A 51 5.87 -16.56 7.05
N LEU A 52 4.57 -16.28 7.05
CA LEU A 52 3.64 -16.78 6.02
C LEU A 52 3.95 -16.24 4.62
N LEU A 53 4.25 -14.95 4.51
CA LEU A 53 4.61 -14.31 3.24
C LEU A 53 5.92 -14.87 2.66
N LYS A 54 6.93 -15.17 3.49
CA LYS A 54 8.18 -15.81 3.06
C LYS A 54 7.93 -17.20 2.46
N ILE A 55 7.08 -18.00 3.08
CA ILE A 55 6.67 -19.32 2.55
C ILE A 55 5.93 -19.13 1.21
N LEU A 56 5.00 -18.17 1.15
CA LEU A 56 4.19 -17.91 -0.04
C LEU A 56 5.03 -17.50 -1.26
N PHE A 57 6.13 -16.79 -1.05
CA PHE A 57 6.99 -16.25 -2.10
C PHE A 57 8.39 -16.87 -2.14
N GLU A 58 8.59 -18.04 -1.51
CA GLU A 58 9.89 -18.69 -1.34
C GLU A 58 10.71 -18.80 -2.63
N ASN A 59 10.05 -19.13 -3.76
CA ASN A 59 10.71 -19.34 -5.05
C ASN A 59 10.52 -18.15 -6.02
N LYS A 60 10.29 -16.94 -5.51
CA LYS A 60 10.05 -15.73 -6.32
C LYS A 60 11.21 -14.74 -6.16
N HIS A 61 12.18 -14.81 -7.10
CA HIS A 61 13.39 -13.98 -7.04
C HIS A 61 13.14 -12.47 -7.16
N ASN A 62 12.00 -12.07 -7.77
CA ASN A 62 11.60 -10.68 -7.91
C ASN A 62 10.61 -10.23 -6.83
N VAL A 63 10.47 -10.97 -5.73
CA VAL A 63 9.66 -10.60 -4.57
C VAL A 63 10.56 -10.53 -3.33
N ASN A 64 10.60 -9.37 -2.69
CA ASN A 64 11.34 -9.15 -1.45
C ASN A 64 10.37 -9.05 -0.28
N VAL A 65 10.45 -9.99 0.67
CA VAL A 65 9.59 -10.03 1.86
C VAL A 65 10.39 -9.65 3.10
N THR A 66 10.04 -8.55 3.76
CA THR A 66 10.82 -7.98 4.88
C THR A 66 9.90 -7.52 6.02
N LEU A 67 10.31 -7.80 7.27
CA LEU A 67 9.70 -7.20 8.46
C LEU A 67 10.05 -5.70 8.44
N ARG A 68 9.03 -4.83 8.40
CA ARG A 68 9.23 -3.39 8.25
C ARG A 68 8.08 -2.60 8.85
N ASN A 69 8.40 -1.47 9.44
CA ASN A 69 7.42 -0.46 9.80
C ASN A 69 7.18 0.47 8.61
N ALA A 70 5.95 0.51 8.11
CA ALA A 70 5.55 1.34 6.96
C ALA A 70 5.67 2.86 7.22
N LEU A 71 5.74 3.28 8.49
CA LEU A 71 5.95 4.67 8.87
C LEU A 71 7.44 5.06 8.95
N ASN A 72 8.35 4.10 8.76
CA ASN A 72 9.80 4.32 8.80
C ASN A 72 10.55 3.23 8.01
N MET A 73 10.64 3.42 6.69
CA MET A 73 11.21 2.45 5.73
C MET A 73 12.65 2.80 5.35
N GLN A 74 13.56 2.92 6.34
CA GLN A 74 14.95 3.40 6.15
C GLN A 74 15.79 2.57 5.17
N ASP A 75 15.43 1.30 4.95
CA ASP A 75 16.06 0.41 3.98
C ASP A 75 15.58 0.62 2.53
N ILE A 76 14.53 1.43 2.32
CA ILE A 76 14.05 1.83 1.01
C ILE A 76 14.58 3.22 0.66
N LYS A 77 15.25 3.32 -0.49
CA LYS A 77 15.81 4.59 -0.97
C LYS A 77 14.72 5.57 -1.38
N ASP A 78 15.02 6.85 -1.28
CA ASP A 78 14.16 7.91 -1.80
C ASP A 78 13.92 7.74 -3.30
N ASN A 79 12.70 8.04 -3.75
CA ASN A 79 12.32 7.99 -5.18
C ASN A 79 12.63 6.64 -5.86
N MET A 80 12.41 5.53 -5.16
CA MET A 80 12.70 4.19 -5.68
C MET A 80 11.46 3.46 -6.21
N ILE A 81 10.31 3.66 -5.60
CA ILE A 81 9.06 2.92 -5.86
C ILE A 81 8.23 3.62 -6.94
N ASP A 82 7.80 2.89 -7.96
CA ASP A 82 6.90 3.42 -9.00
C ASP A 82 5.43 3.40 -8.53
N LEU A 83 5.05 2.39 -7.73
CA LEU A 83 3.67 2.11 -7.37
C LEU A 83 3.57 1.54 -5.96
N ILE A 84 2.76 2.15 -5.11
CA ILE A 84 2.32 1.54 -3.85
C ILE A 84 0.87 1.12 -4.00
N ILE A 85 0.55 -0.14 -3.65
CA ILE A 85 -0.84 -0.63 -3.55
C ILE A 85 -0.99 -1.23 -2.16
N THR A 86 -1.92 -0.70 -1.36
CA THR A 86 -1.97 -1.11 0.05
C THR A 86 -3.32 -0.89 0.72
N ASP A 87 -3.58 -1.67 1.76
CA ASP A 87 -4.72 -1.58 2.66
C ASP A 87 -4.21 -1.38 4.10
N PRO A 88 -3.93 -0.14 4.51
CA PRO A 88 -3.44 0.15 5.85
C PRO A 88 -4.48 -0.14 6.92
N PRO A 89 -4.09 -0.28 8.19
CA PRO A 89 -5.02 -0.51 9.29
C PRO A 89 -5.99 0.67 9.45
N TRP A 90 -7.27 0.36 9.73
CA TRP A 90 -8.34 1.36 9.86
C TRP A 90 -8.63 1.73 11.31
N GLY A 91 -7.90 1.15 12.28
CA GLY A 91 -8.11 1.40 13.70
C GLY A 91 -9.38 0.77 14.29
N TYR A 92 -10.04 -0.16 13.58
CA TYR A 92 -11.21 -0.88 14.10
C TYR A 92 -10.85 -2.15 14.87
N TYR A 93 -9.76 -2.80 14.49
CA TYR A 93 -9.28 -4.06 15.07
C TYR A 93 -7.93 -3.87 15.77
N GLU A 94 -7.19 -2.88 15.35
CA GLU A 94 -5.92 -2.46 15.97
C GLU A 94 -6.12 -1.09 16.60
N LYS A 95 -5.59 -0.90 17.81
CA LYS A 95 -5.70 0.38 18.51
C LYS A 95 -4.75 1.38 17.86
N ILE A 96 -5.32 2.37 17.16
CA ILE A 96 -4.61 3.54 16.64
C ILE A 96 -5.14 4.74 17.42
N ASP A 97 -4.32 5.33 18.27
CA ASP A 97 -4.75 6.41 19.15
C ASP A 97 -5.15 7.67 18.39
N ASN A 98 -4.47 7.96 17.27
CA ASN A 98 -4.77 9.08 16.38
C ASN A 98 -4.59 8.67 14.92
N ILE A 99 -5.69 8.37 14.24
CA ILE A 99 -5.69 7.91 12.84
C ILE A 99 -5.25 9.00 11.86
N GLU A 100 -5.53 10.28 12.14
CA GLU A 100 -5.08 11.39 11.30
C GLU A 100 -3.55 11.50 11.35
N HIS A 101 -2.96 11.43 12.55
CA HIS A 101 -1.51 11.47 12.71
C HIS A 101 -0.83 10.26 12.05
N PHE A 102 -1.43 9.07 12.18
CA PHE A 102 -0.97 7.87 11.50
C PHE A 102 -0.92 8.07 9.98
N TYR A 103 -1.96 8.64 9.37
CA TYR A 103 -1.96 8.94 7.93
C TYR A 103 -0.92 9.99 7.55
N ILE A 104 -0.73 11.04 8.36
CA ILE A 104 0.31 12.05 8.11
C ILE A 104 1.70 11.41 8.05
N ASP A 105 2.06 10.58 9.02
CA ASP A 105 3.35 9.91 9.07
C ASP A 105 3.50 8.91 7.91
N MET A 106 2.45 8.15 7.61
CA MET A 106 2.42 7.21 6.49
C MET A 106 2.65 7.93 5.16
N PHE A 107 1.93 9.02 4.89
CA PHE A 107 2.10 9.78 3.66
C PHE A 107 3.46 10.44 3.55
N LYS A 108 4.02 10.95 4.65
CA LYS A 108 5.38 11.49 4.68
C LYS A 108 6.40 10.46 4.18
N GLU A 109 6.29 9.21 4.65
CA GLU A 109 7.18 8.14 4.27
C GLU A 109 6.91 7.65 2.85
N PHE A 110 5.65 7.53 2.44
CA PHE A 110 5.29 7.16 1.08
C PHE A 110 5.79 8.16 0.04
N CYS A 111 5.65 9.47 0.31
CA CYS A 111 6.19 10.52 -0.56
C CYS A 111 7.70 10.47 -0.69
N ARG A 112 8.41 10.07 0.36
CA ARG A 112 9.86 9.91 0.30
C ARG A 112 10.26 8.77 -0.64
N VAL A 113 9.59 7.62 -0.55
CA VAL A 113 9.98 6.42 -1.29
C VAL A 113 9.40 6.33 -2.69
N ILE A 114 8.23 6.94 -2.94
CA ILE A 114 7.61 6.97 -4.28
C ILE A 114 8.37 7.93 -5.19
N LYS A 115 8.56 7.54 -6.44
CA LYS A 115 9.12 8.39 -7.48
C LYS A 115 8.20 9.57 -7.80
N LYS A 116 8.79 10.67 -8.20
CA LYS A 116 8.05 11.76 -8.87
C LYS A 116 7.29 11.18 -10.07
N ASN A 117 5.98 11.43 -10.14
CA ASN A 117 5.02 10.81 -11.07
C ASN A 117 4.76 9.30 -10.79
N GLY A 118 5.05 8.83 -9.60
CA GLY A 118 4.60 7.52 -9.14
C GLY A 118 3.12 7.53 -8.76
N LYS A 119 2.57 6.38 -8.40
CA LYS A 119 1.15 6.20 -8.10
C LYS A 119 0.96 5.50 -6.76
N LEU A 120 -0.04 5.93 -6.01
CA LEU A 120 -0.51 5.26 -4.81
C LEU A 120 -1.96 4.80 -5.00
N VAL A 121 -2.21 3.51 -4.77
CA VAL A 121 -3.56 2.93 -4.69
C VAL A 121 -3.78 2.50 -3.25
N ILE A 122 -4.70 3.16 -2.55
CA ILE A 122 -4.95 2.92 -1.14
C ILE A 122 -6.43 2.64 -0.87
N LEU A 123 -6.69 1.62 -0.05
CA LEU A 123 -8.03 1.32 0.46
C LEU A 123 -8.19 1.88 1.87
N SER A 124 -9.31 2.56 2.13
CA SER A 124 -9.62 2.99 3.49
C SER A 124 -11.13 3.05 3.76
N ALA A 125 -11.52 2.65 4.98
CA ALA A 125 -12.84 2.93 5.53
C ALA A 125 -12.85 4.21 6.41
N ARG A 126 -11.69 4.81 6.66
CA ARG A 126 -11.53 6.10 7.35
C ARG A 126 -11.43 7.21 6.32
N LYS A 127 -12.53 7.38 5.56
CA LYS A 127 -12.57 8.27 4.41
C LYS A 127 -12.35 9.72 4.78
N ASP A 128 -13.04 10.19 5.81
CA ASP A 128 -13.00 11.60 6.21
C ASP A 128 -11.60 12.00 6.70
N GLU A 129 -10.97 11.16 7.52
CA GLU A 129 -9.62 11.43 8.03
C GLU A 129 -8.57 11.33 6.91
N LEU A 130 -8.70 10.36 6.01
CA LEU A 130 -7.79 10.23 4.86
C LEU A 130 -7.92 11.44 3.92
N GLU A 131 -9.13 11.82 3.53
CA GLU A 131 -9.39 12.94 2.64
C GLU A 131 -8.96 14.28 3.25
N LEU A 132 -9.11 14.43 4.56
CA LEU A 132 -8.61 15.61 5.28
C LEU A 132 -7.07 15.72 5.17
N VAL A 133 -6.35 14.61 5.37
CA VAL A 133 -4.88 14.58 5.24
C VAL A 133 -4.46 14.85 3.80
N LEU A 134 -5.12 14.24 2.82
CA LEU A 134 -4.83 14.45 1.39
C LEU A 134 -5.04 15.92 0.99
N SER A 135 -6.14 16.53 1.42
CA SER A 135 -6.45 17.93 1.12
C SER A 135 -5.46 18.90 1.75
N LYS A 136 -5.08 18.70 3.02
CA LYS A 136 -4.09 19.52 3.71
C LYS A 136 -2.72 19.49 3.04
N GLN A 137 -2.35 18.35 2.47
CA GLN A 137 -1.06 18.16 1.80
C GLN A 137 -1.12 18.38 0.28
N LYS A 138 -2.30 18.76 -0.26
CA LYS A 138 -2.54 19.08 -1.67
C LYS A 138 -2.28 17.91 -2.63
N TYR A 139 -2.49 16.68 -2.19
CA TYR A 139 -2.45 15.51 -3.08
C TYR A 139 -3.67 15.47 -3.99
N ILE A 140 -3.46 15.01 -5.21
CA ILE A 140 -4.52 14.91 -6.22
C ILE A 140 -5.06 13.48 -6.22
N ILE A 141 -6.34 13.33 -5.86
CA ILE A 141 -7.07 12.08 -6.04
C ILE A 141 -7.50 12.04 -7.51
N SER A 142 -6.87 11.17 -8.31
CA SER A 142 -7.23 10.99 -9.72
C SER A 142 -8.44 10.08 -9.89
N GLU A 143 -8.66 9.14 -8.96
CA GLU A 143 -9.83 8.26 -8.98
C GLU A 143 -10.25 7.88 -7.55
N LYS A 144 -11.56 7.75 -7.31
CA LYS A 144 -12.15 7.26 -6.06
C LYS A 144 -13.29 6.30 -6.36
N ILE A 145 -13.21 5.09 -5.83
CA ILE A 145 -14.22 4.04 -6.00
C ILE A 145 -14.78 3.65 -4.64
N ASP A 146 -16.06 3.93 -4.42
CA ASP A 146 -16.75 3.52 -3.20
C ASP A 146 -17.06 2.01 -3.21
N THR A 147 -16.90 1.36 -2.07
CA THR A 147 -17.11 -0.08 -1.90
C THR A 147 -17.64 -0.40 -0.51
N LEU A 148 -18.05 -1.66 -0.32
CA LEU A 148 -18.47 -2.21 0.98
C LEU A 148 -17.57 -3.39 1.34
N ILE A 149 -17.02 -3.37 2.55
CA ILE A 149 -16.16 -4.44 3.06
C ILE A 149 -16.70 -4.88 4.41
N ASN A 150 -17.21 -6.11 4.48
CA ASN A 150 -17.81 -6.65 5.71
C ASN A 150 -18.84 -5.69 6.33
N GLY A 151 -19.69 -5.06 5.48
CA GLY A 151 -20.71 -4.10 5.91
C GLY A 151 -20.20 -2.68 6.21
N LYS A 152 -18.90 -2.42 6.14
CA LYS A 152 -18.31 -1.09 6.31
C LYS A 152 -18.15 -0.38 4.99
N LYS A 153 -18.58 0.88 4.91
CA LYS A 153 -18.32 1.74 3.76
C LYS A 153 -16.82 2.05 3.70
N ALA A 154 -16.20 1.75 2.57
CA ALA A 154 -14.79 2.03 2.30
C ALA A 154 -14.63 2.60 0.90
N SER A 155 -13.48 3.17 0.59
CA SER A 155 -13.15 3.63 -0.77
C SER A 155 -11.72 3.24 -1.14
N ILE A 156 -11.56 2.91 -2.42
CA ILE A 156 -10.23 2.83 -3.05
C ILE A 156 -9.94 4.22 -3.61
N TYR A 157 -8.76 4.72 -3.31
CA TYR A 157 -8.26 5.99 -3.83
C TYR A 157 -7.06 5.73 -4.72
N VAL A 158 -7.03 6.37 -5.88
CA VAL A 158 -5.85 6.47 -6.74
C VAL A 158 -5.32 7.89 -6.62
N ILE A 159 -4.05 8.01 -6.26
CA ILE A 159 -3.39 9.27 -5.96
C ILE A 159 -2.14 9.34 -6.83
N ASP A 160 -2.03 10.39 -7.63
CA ASP A 160 -0.83 10.70 -8.39
C ASP A 160 0.16 11.50 -7.50
N MET A 161 1.43 11.04 -7.45
CA MET A 161 2.45 11.51 -6.51
C MET A 161 3.50 12.41 -7.18
#